data_2898cbd301e48e053ce8ad28cef95aa2
#
_entry.id   2898cbd301e48e053ce8ad28cef95aa2
#
_cell.length_a   1.000
_cell.length_b   1.000
_cell.length_c   1.000
_cell.angle_alpha   90.00
_cell.angle_beta   90.00
_cell.angle_gamma   90.00
#
_symmetry.space_group_name_H-M   'P 1'
#
loop_
_entity.id
_entity.type
_entity.pdbx_description
1 polymer ?
#
loop_
_entity_poly.entity_id
_entity_poly.type
_entity_poly.pdbx_seq_one_letter_code
_entity_poly.pdbx_strand_id
1 'polypeptide(L)'
;IVEHTYHPDFIREVNGKKIYLEAKGRFWDHNEYNKYVWIAKALPKDVELVFLFADPNAPMPQAKRRKDGTRRNHAEWASSKGFRWFSEDSIPENWIDVSKRGSLNDDE
;
A
#
# COMPACT_ATOMS: atom_id res chain seq x y z
N ILE A 1 19.91 2.24 19.11
CA ILE A 1 18.84 2.41 18.13
C ILE A 1 18.94 1.37 17.06
N VAL A 2 17.83 0.72 16.81
CA VAL A 2 17.76 -0.24 15.73
C VAL A 2 17.21 0.49 14.52
N GLU A 3 17.98 0.48 13.46
CA GLU A 3 17.51 1.04 12.23
C GLU A 3 16.74 0.01 11.47
N HIS A 4 15.56 0.39 11.06
CA HIS A 4 14.72 -0.48 10.25
C HIS A 4 14.68 0.08 8.85
N THR A 5 15.18 -0.71 7.92
CA THR A 5 15.10 -0.34 6.51
C THR A 5 13.82 -0.92 5.95
N TYR A 6 12.93 -0.05 5.49
CA TYR A 6 11.69 -0.50 4.89
C TYR A 6 11.92 -0.80 3.41
N HIS A 7 11.49 -1.97 2.99
CA HIS A 7 11.60 -2.41 1.61
C HIS A 7 10.21 -2.60 1.02
N PRO A 8 9.74 -1.64 0.21
CA PRO A 8 8.44 -1.81 -0.43
C PRO A 8 8.50 -2.90 -1.49
N ASP A 9 7.35 -3.44 -1.86
CA ASP A 9 7.30 -4.45 -2.90
C ASP A 9 7.71 -3.88 -4.25
N PHE A 10 7.32 -2.64 -4.52
CA PHE A 10 7.68 -1.97 -5.78
C PHE A 10 8.00 -0.52 -5.50
N ILE A 11 8.92 0.02 -6.28
CA ILE A 11 9.24 1.44 -6.24
C ILE A 11 9.00 2.00 -7.64
N ARG A 12 8.25 3.10 -7.71
CA ARG A 12 7.96 3.76 -8.97
C ARG A 12 8.20 5.24 -8.82
N GLU A 13 8.50 5.88 -9.91
CA GLU A 13 8.62 7.33 -9.93
C GLU A 13 7.57 7.88 -10.87
N VAL A 14 6.70 8.73 -10.34
CA VAL A 14 5.55 9.25 -11.07
C VAL A 14 5.52 10.75 -10.89
N ASN A 15 5.69 11.48 -11.98
CA ASN A 15 5.66 12.94 -11.97
C ASN A 15 6.62 13.55 -10.95
N GLY A 16 7.81 12.97 -10.85
CA GLY A 16 8.83 13.48 -9.93
C GLY A 16 8.66 13.04 -8.49
N LYS A 17 7.64 12.26 -8.21
CA LYS A 17 7.38 11.75 -6.86
C LYS A 17 7.70 10.27 -6.82
N LYS A 18 8.36 9.84 -5.76
CA LYS A 18 8.68 8.44 -5.57
C LYS A 18 7.50 7.75 -4.90
N ILE A 19 7.05 6.66 -5.47
CA ILE A 19 5.93 5.88 -4.95
C ILE A 19 6.46 4.56 -4.43
N TYR A 20 6.22 4.30 -3.15
CA TYR A 20 6.47 2.99 -2.55
C TYR A 20 5.16 2.24 -2.57
N LEU A 21 5.10 1.20 -3.40
CA LEU A 21 3.87 0.45 -3.61
C LEU A 21 3.95 -0.84 -2.81
N GLU A 22 2.97 -1.01 -1.92
CA GLU A 22 2.91 -2.18 -1.05
C GLU A 22 1.71 -3.02 -1.44
N ALA A 23 1.98 -4.25 -1.89
CA ALA A 23 0.92 -5.18 -2.26
C ALA A 23 0.46 -5.95 -1.02
N LYS A 24 -0.86 -5.97 -0.79
CA LYS A 24 -1.42 -6.65 0.39
C LYS A 24 -2.64 -7.46 0.02
N GLY A 25 -2.61 -8.74 0.39
CA GLY A 25 -3.81 -9.54 0.36
C GLY A 25 -4.67 -9.24 1.57
N ARG A 26 -4.12 -9.43 2.75
CA ARG A 26 -4.80 -9.13 4.01
C ARG A 26 -3.78 -8.73 5.05
N PHE A 27 -4.20 -7.91 5.99
CA PHE A 27 -3.40 -7.64 7.18
C PHE A 27 -3.63 -8.77 8.19
N TRP A 28 -2.57 -9.15 8.89
CA TRP A 28 -2.66 -10.17 9.93
C TRP A 28 -3.36 -9.68 11.18
N ASP A 29 -2.97 -8.48 11.65
CA ASP A 29 -3.50 -7.93 12.88
C ASP A 29 -3.24 -6.43 12.90
N HIS A 30 -3.66 -5.80 14.00
CA HIS A 30 -3.54 -4.34 14.11
C HIS A 30 -2.08 -3.89 14.22
N ASN A 31 -1.19 -4.73 14.69
CA ASN A 31 0.23 -4.36 14.74
C ASN A 31 0.79 -4.20 13.34
N GLU A 32 0.38 -5.07 12.43
CA GLU A 32 0.86 -4.96 11.06
C GLU A 32 0.38 -3.69 10.39
N TYR A 33 -0.92 -3.40 10.44
CA TYR A 33 -1.38 -2.22 9.73
C TYR A 33 -0.92 -0.93 10.41
N ASN A 34 -0.76 -0.93 11.72
CA ASN A 34 -0.21 0.24 12.40
C ASN A 34 1.24 0.49 12.04
N LYS A 35 1.98 -0.57 11.74
CA LYS A 35 3.36 -0.42 11.29
C LYS A 35 3.45 0.47 10.06
N TYR A 36 2.52 0.34 9.14
CA TYR A 36 2.54 1.14 7.92
C TYR A 36 2.23 2.61 8.19
N VAL A 37 1.44 2.89 9.20
CA VAL A 37 1.21 4.27 9.60
C VAL A 37 2.51 4.92 10.07
N TRP A 38 3.29 4.20 10.89
CA TRP A 38 4.59 4.70 11.33
C TRP A 38 5.58 4.84 10.19
N ILE A 39 5.61 3.85 9.29
CA ILE A 39 6.49 3.92 8.13
C ILE A 39 6.20 5.17 7.31
N ALA A 40 4.92 5.42 7.04
CA ALA A 40 4.53 6.56 6.23
C ALA A 40 4.95 7.87 6.87
N LYS A 41 4.84 7.97 8.20
CA LYS A 41 5.24 9.19 8.90
C LYS A 41 6.75 9.44 8.81
N ALA A 42 7.53 8.38 8.66
CA ALA A 42 8.98 8.50 8.61
C ALA A 42 9.50 8.72 7.20
N LEU A 43 8.66 8.59 6.18
CA LEU A 43 9.12 8.75 4.80
C LEU A 43 9.37 10.22 4.47
N PRO A 44 10.33 10.50 3.57
CA PRO A 44 10.52 11.87 3.09
C PRO A 44 9.27 12.40 2.39
N LYS A 45 9.17 13.72 2.29
CA LYS A 45 7.98 14.36 1.73
C LYS A 45 7.74 14.01 0.27
N ASP A 46 8.81 13.71 -0.46
CA ASP A 46 8.69 13.37 -1.87
C ASP A 46 8.46 11.89 -2.11
N VAL A 47 8.22 11.13 -1.04
CA VAL A 47 7.94 9.69 -1.13
C VAL A 47 6.56 9.43 -0.58
N GLU A 48 5.76 8.67 -1.31
CA GLU A 48 4.41 8.34 -0.89
C GLU A 48 4.26 6.84 -0.81
N LEU A 49 3.65 6.37 0.27
CA LEU A 49 3.31 4.95 0.44
C LEU A 49 1.90 4.73 -0.10
N VAL A 50 1.77 3.81 -1.05
CA VAL A 50 0.51 3.51 -1.71
C VAL A 50 0.28 2.01 -1.60
N PHE A 51 -0.97 1.62 -1.34
CA PHE A 51 -1.31 0.20 -1.22
C PHE A 51 -1.93 -0.32 -2.52
N LEU A 52 -1.58 -1.56 -2.83
CA LEU A 52 -2.24 -2.33 -3.87
C LEU A 52 -2.93 -3.50 -3.18
N PHE A 53 -4.25 -3.43 -3.05
CA PHE A 53 -5.01 -4.45 -2.33
C PHE A 53 -5.52 -5.51 -3.32
N ALA A 54 -5.31 -6.77 -2.97
CA ALA A 54 -5.91 -7.86 -3.74
C ALA A 54 -7.43 -7.83 -3.61
N ASP A 55 -7.92 -7.49 -2.41
CA ASP A 55 -9.36 -7.37 -2.16
C ASP A 55 -9.60 -6.19 -1.23
N PRO A 56 -9.86 -5.01 -1.81
CA PRO A 56 -10.07 -3.82 -0.97
C PRO A 56 -11.29 -3.92 -0.06
N ASN A 57 -12.22 -4.82 -0.35
CA ASN A 57 -13.41 -5.02 0.47
C ASN A 57 -13.21 -6.02 1.59
N ALA A 58 -12.02 -6.65 1.70
CA ALA A 58 -11.75 -7.58 2.77
C ALA A 58 -11.81 -6.85 4.11
N PRO A 59 -12.41 -7.47 5.14
CA PRO A 59 -12.53 -6.80 6.44
C PRO A 59 -11.16 -6.66 7.11
N MET A 60 -11.02 -5.57 7.84
CA MET A 60 -9.82 -5.36 8.65
C MET A 60 -9.81 -6.32 9.82
N PRO A 61 -8.62 -6.73 10.30
CA PRO A 61 -8.53 -7.60 11.47
C PRO A 61 -9.25 -6.99 12.67
N GLN A 62 -10.06 -7.80 13.34
CA GLN A 62 -10.74 -7.42 14.57
C GLN A 62 -11.74 -6.27 14.40
N ALA A 63 -12.13 -5.95 13.18
CA ALA A 63 -13.13 -4.90 12.95
C ALA A 63 -14.47 -5.35 13.47
N LYS A 64 -15.17 -4.43 14.15
CA LYS A 64 -16.48 -4.73 14.69
C LYS A 64 -17.53 -4.69 13.60
N ARG A 65 -18.54 -5.54 13.73
CA ARG A 65 -19.65 -5.56 12.81
C ARG A 65 -20.51 -4.33 13.01
N ARG A 66 -20.83 -3.67 11.92
CA ARG A 66 -21.72 -2.50 11.95
C ARG A 66 -23.17 -2.96 11.96
N LYS A 67 -24.08 -1.99 12.16
CA LYS A 67 -25.51 -2.29 12.18
C LYS A 67 -26.01 -2.93 10.89
N ASP A 68 -25.39 -2.57 9.76
CA ASP A 68 -25.80 -3.11 8.47
C ASP A 68 -25.14 -4.47 8.18
N GLY A 69 -24.41 -5.01 9.13
CA GLY A 69 -23.76 -6.31 8.97
C GLY A 69 -22.37 -6.25 8.37
N THR A 70 -21.93 -5.09 7.91
CA THR A 70 -20.61 -4.96 7.32
C THR A 70 -19.55 -4.68 8.37
N ARG A 71 -18.30 -4.78 7.97
CA ARG A 71 -17.16 -4.43 8.80
C ARG A 71 -16.27 -3.47 8.03
N ARG A 72 -15.48 -2.69 8.77
CA ARG A 72 -14.52 -1.80 8.15
C ARG A 72 -13.59 -2.63 7.27
N ASN A 73 -13.39 -2.21 6.03
CA ASN A 73 -12.56 -2.96 5.10
C ASN A 73 -11.23 -2.24 4.86
N HIS A 74 -10.36 -2.89 4.07
CA HIS A 74 -9.03 -2.38 3.81
C HIS A 74 -9.07 -1.01 3.13
N ALA A 75 -9.96 -0.84 2.16
CA ALA A 75 -10.08 0.44 1.46
C ALA A 75 -10.47 1.56 2.42
N GLU A 76 -11.44 1.29 3.29
CA GLU A 76 -11.88 2.29 4.25
C GLU A 76 -10.78 2.65 5.23
N TRP A 77 -10.02 1.63 5.68
CA TRP A 77 -8.92 1.88 6.58
C TRP A 77 -7.87 2.77 5.92
N ALA A 78 -7.46 2.41 4.71
CA ALA A 78 -6.42 3.18 4.01
C ALA A 78 -6.85 4.62 3.81
N SER A 79 -8.08 4.81 3.35
CA SER A 79 -8.60 6.16 3.13
C SER A 79 -8.64 6.97 4.41
N SER A 80 -9.03 6.34 5.54
CA SER A 80 -9.11 7.04 6.81
C SER A 80 -7.74 7.48 7.32
N LYS A 81 -6.68 6.79 6.90
CA LYS A 81 -5.31 7.13 7.28
C LYS A 81 -4.62 8.02 6.26
N GLY A 82 -5.32 8.41 5.20
CA GLY A 82 -4.75 9.27 4.18
C GLY A 82 -3.90 8.54 3.15
N PHE A 83 -3.97 7.22 3.09
CA PHE A 83 -3.24 6.45 2.09
C PHE A 83 -4.04 6.36 0.80
N ARG A 84 -3.37 6.53 -0.33
CA ARG A 84 -3.96 6.13 -1.60
C ARG A 84 -3.87 4.62 -1.71
N TRP A 85 -4.82 4.05 -2.41
CA TRP A 85 -4.82 2.61 -2.64
C TRP A 85 -5.44 2.32 -4.00
N PHE A 86 -5.06 1.16 -4.53
CA PHE A 86 -5.61 0.65 -5.79
C PHE A 86 -5.90 -0.82 -5.61
N SER A 87 -6.81 -1.33 -6.43
CA SER A 87 -6.97 -2.77 -6.61
C SER A 87 -6.24 -3.16 -7.88
N GLU A 88 -6.19 -4.46 -8.16
CA GLU A 88 -5.56 -4.92 -9.38
C GLU A 88 -6.24 -4.36 -10.62
N ASP A 89 -7.53 -4.06 -10.50
CA ASP A 89 -8.29 -3.53 -11.63
C ASP A 89 -8.15 -2.03 -11.80
N SER A 90 -7.78 -1.33 -10.75
CA SER A 90 -7.79 0.15 -10.78
C SER A 90 -6.39 0.75 -10.80
N ILE A 91 -5.35 -0.05 -10.60
CA ILE A 91 -4.00 0.51 -10.57
C ILE A 91 -3.59 0.94 -11.98
N PRO A 92 -2.93 2.12 -12.13
CA PRO A 92 -2.45 2.51 -13.44
C PRO A 92 -1.48 1.48 -13.99
N GLU A 93 -1.64 1.18 -15.27
CA GLU A 93 -0.87 0.10 -15.90
C GLU A 93 0.62 0.34 -15.81
N ASN A 94 1.05 1.57 -15.99
CA ASN A 94 2.48 1.88 -15.98
C ASN A 94 3.11 1.78 -14.59
N TRP A 95 2.31 1.60 -13.54
CA TRP A 95 2.85 1.47 -12.18
C TRP A 95 3.32 0.06 -11.89
N ILE A 96 2.77 -0.94 -12.57
CA ILE A 96 3.07 -2.34 -12.24
C ILE A 96 3.66 -3.11 -13.41
N ASP A 97 3.89 -2.47 -14.52
CA ASP A 97 4.43 -3.17 -15.70
C ASP A 97 5.92 -3.36 -15.53
N VAL A 98 6.28 -4.45 -14.89
CA VAL A 98 7.68 -4.75 -14.62
C VAL A 98 8.41 -5.25 -15.87
N SER A 99 7.69 -5.66 -16.89
CA SER A 99 8.32 -6.15 -18.10
C SER A 99 9.09 -5.05 -18.83
N LYS A 100 8.78 -3.81 -18.51
CA LYS A 100 9.46 -2.68 -19.14
C LYS A 100 10.73 -2.27 -18.44
N ARG A 101 11.04 -2.95 -17.44
CA ARG A 101 12.31 -2.69 -16.80
C ARG A 101 13.42 -3.33 -17.57
N GLY A 102 13.05 -3.50 -17.36
CA GLY A 102 13.59 -3.83 -17.83
C GLY A 102 14.00 -4.07 -18.07
N SER A 103 13.87 -4.13 -18.09
CA SER A 103 13.85 -3.92 -18.24
C SER A 103 14.23 -3.62 -17.68
N LEU A 104 14.50 -3.66 -17.02
CA LEU A 104 14.50 -3.33 -16.45
C LEU A 104 15.10 -3.31 -16.06
N ASN A 105 15.42 -3.42 -16.08
CA ASN A 105 15.61 -3.30 -15.89
C ASN A 105 16.07 -3.29 -16.06
N ASP A 106 16.53 -3.33 -16.21
CA ASP A 106 16.65 -3.19 -16.58
C ASP A 106 17.10 -3.10 -16.92
N ASP A 107 17.55 -3.16 -17.04
CA ASP A 107 17.68 -2.91 -17.48
C ASP A 107 18.05 -2.78 -17.70
N GLU A 108 18.41 -2.93 -17.60
CA GLU A 108 18.34 -2.64 -17.93
C GLU A 108 18.53 -2.37 -17.98
#